data_987599d028d36d08a3bec4dae9e06680
#
_entry.id   987599d028d36d08a3bec4dae9e06680
#
_cell.length_a   1.000
_cell.length_b   1.000
_cell.length_c   1.000
_cell.angle_alpha   90.00
_cell.angle_beta   90.00
_cell.angle_gamma   90.00
#
_symmetry.space_group_name_H-M   'P 1'
#
loop_
_entity.id
_entity.type
_entity.pdbx_description
1 polymer ?
#
loop_
_entity_poly.entity_id
_entity_poly.type
_entity_poly.pdbx_seq_one_letter_code
_entity_poly.pdbx_strand_id
1 'polypeptide(L)'
;MAKASIIVIDDEPGVREMLADTLRMQGYSTEVAADGHAGLREIHAGNFDLIISDVNMPKVNGFELLERLRATGNETPVILLTARGDRADVAVGFRAGADDYVTKPFGLEELMLRVQARLKHLSQTNREVLEIGPVRLDEDAHLVTVNDVAIELSPTEFRLLQELMMRNGRVATKGALLDSVWGINWDTSVTVLDTYISYLRKKLHTDDWQGIKTVRGIGFQIEAGK
;
A
#
# COMPACT_ATOMS: atom_id res chain seq x y z
N MET A 1 -18.61 -16.54 3.61
CA MET A 1 -17.23 -16.70 3.07
C MET A 1 -16.29 -15.92 3.98
N ALA A 2 -15.08 -16.43 4.26
CA ALA A 2 -14.06 -15.70 5.01
C ALA A 2 -13.68 -14.43 4.23
N LYS A 3 -13.37 -13.35 4.95
CA LYS A 3 -13.06 -12.04 4.32
C LYS A 3 -11.75 -12.06 3.51
N ALA A 4 -10.72 -12.73 4.01
CA ALA A 4 -9.40 -12.90 3.40
C ALA A 4 -8.64 -14.00 4.16
N SER A 5 -7.56 -14.54 3.57
CA SER A 5 -6.69 -15.54 4.17
C SER A 5 -5.38 -14.91 4.63
N ILE A 6 -5.04 -15.06 5.90
CA ILE A 6 -3.85 -14.44 6.52
C ILE A 6 -3.00 -15.53 7.17
N ILE A 7 -1.67 -15.45 7.01
CA ILE A 7 -0.74 -16.26 7.79
C ILE A 7 0.01 -15.42 8.81
N VAL A 8 0.08 -15.91 10.05
CA VAL A 8 0.86 -15.31 11.15
C VAL A 8 2.07 -16.18 11.44
N ILE A 9 3.27 -15.59 11.38
CA ILE A 9 4.55 -16.28 11.58
C ILE A 9 5.26 -15.58 12.74
N ASP A 10 5.37 -16.27 13.87
CA ASP A 10 6.03 -15.76 15.08
C ASP A 10 6.51 -16.95 15.89
N ASP A 11 7.73 -16.94 16.43
CA ASP A 11 8.26 -18.05 17.21
C ASP A 11 7.70 -18.06 18.65
N GLU A 12 7.14 -16.94 19.11
CA GLU A 12 6.52 -16.81 20.43
C GLU A 12 5.05 -17.32 20.40
N PRO A 13 4.73 -18.48 21.02
CA PRO A 13 3.39 -19.06 20.92
C PRO A 13 2.27 -18.13 21.39
N GLY A 14 2.52 -17.39 22.49
CA GLY A 14 1.52 -16.47 23.05
C GLY A 14 1.14 -15.33 22.12
N VAL A 15 2.12 -14.73 21.44
CA VAL A 15 1.90 -13.66 20.44
C VAL A 15 1.20 -14.23 19.22
N ARG A 16 1.67 -15.36 18.71
CA ARG A 16 1.13 -16.00 17.53
C ARG A 16 -0.35 -16.35 17.67
N GLU A 17 -0.72 -17.02 18.78
CA GLU A 17 -2.11 -17.43 19.02
C GLU A 17 -3.01 -16.20 19.29
N MET A 18 -2.54 -15.23 20.06
CA MET A 18 -3.28 -13.99 20.31
C MET A 18 -3.62 -13.26 19.00
N LEU A 19 -2.66 -13.16 18.08
CA LEU A 19 -2.87 -12.53 16.77
C LEU A 19 -3.84 -13.34 15.92
N ALA A 20 -3.66 -14.67 15.87
CA ALA A 20 -4.53 -15.56 15.11
C ALA A 20 -5.99 -15.47 15.59
N ASP A 21 -6.22 -15.51 16.89
CA ASP A 21 -7.56 -15.43 17.46
C ASP A 21 -8.19 -14.06 17.19
N THR A 22 -7.41 -12.97 17.32
CA THR A 22 -7.92 -11.64 17.02
C THR A 22 -8.35 -11.53 15.56
N LEU A 23 -7.57 -12.05 14.62
CA LEU A 23 -7.87 -12.05 13.19
C LEU A 23 -9.11 -12.91 12.87
N ARG A 24 -9.21 -14.10 13.48
CA ARG A 24 -10.39 -14.98 13.34
C ARG A 24 -11.67 -14.33 13.86
N MET A 25 -11.61 -13.62 14.99
CA MET A 25 -12.73 -12.85 15.53
C MET A 25 -13.20 -11.74 14.58
N GLN A 26 -12.29 -11.18 13.78
CA GLN A 26 -12.60 -10.21 12.73
C GLN A 26 -13.14 -10.84 11.43
N GLY A 27 -13.20 -12.18 11.36
CA GLY A 27 -13.77 -12.95 10.25
C GLY A 27 -12.76 -13.31 9.16
N TYR A 28 -11.45 -13.21 9.41
CA TYR A 28 -10.40 -13.67 8.51
C TYR A 28 -10.14 -15.17 8.67
N SER A 29 -9.79 -15.86 7.57
CA SER A 29 -9.18 -17.18 7.64
C SER A 29 -7.75 -17.03 8.08
N THR A 30 -7.32 -17.73 9.14
CA THR A 30 -5.98 -17.48 9.71
C THR A 30 -5.25 -18.78 9.96
N GLU A 31 -4.12 -18.93 9.31
CA GLU A 31 -3.12 -19.98 9.52
C GLU A 31 -1.96 -19.44 10.36
N VAL A 32 -1.21 -20.35 10.99
CA VAL A 32 -0.09 -19.98 11.86
C VAL A 32 1.15 -20.80 11.56
N ALA A 33 2.34 -20.21 11.69
CA ALA A 33 3.61 -20.89 11.60
C ALA A 33 4.54 -20.48 12.75
N ALA A 34 5.31 -21.41 13.28
CA ALA A 34 6.15 -21.20 14.45
C ALA A 34 7.58 -20.72 14.13
N ASP A 35 7.97 -20.72 12.87
CA ASP A 35 9.27 -20.21 12.40
C ASP A 35 9.18 -19.86 10.90
N GLY A 36 10.20 -19.15 10.38
CA GLY A 36 10.24 -18.75 8.99
C GLY A 36 10.28 -19.90 7.99
N HIS A 37 10.86 -21.07 8.34
CA HIS A 37 10.83 -22.26 7.49
C HIS A 37 9.43 -22.86 7.37
N ALA A 38 8.71 -22.96 8.47
CA ALA A 38 7.32 -23.39 8.49
C ALA A 38 6.46 -22.40 7.69
N GLY A 39 6.64 -21.09 7.92
CA GLY A 39 5.95 -20.04 7.16
C GLY A 39 6.14 -20.16 5.66
N LEU A 40 7.38 -20.32 5.18
CA LEU A 40 7.66 -20.51 3.75
C LEU A 40 6.96 -21.73 3.17
N ARG A 41 6.93 -22.86 3.89
CA ARG A 41 6.24 -24.06 3.42
C ARG A 41 4.75 -23.84 3.27
N GLU A 42 4.12 -23.25 4.28
CA GLU A 42 2.67 -22.94 4.25
C GLU A 42 2.33 -21.97 3.12
N ILE A 43 3.16 -20.91 2.94
CA ILE A 43 2.95 -19.93 1.86
C ILE A 43 3.09 -20.57 0.47
N HIS A 44 4.00 -21.54 0.29
CA HIS A 44 4.12 -22.25 -0.99
C HIS A 44 2.99 -23.25 -1.23
N ALA A 45 2.37 -23.77 -0.17
CA ALA A 45 1.30 -24.76 -0.25
C ALA A 45 -0.10 -24.12 -0.36
N GLY A 46 -0.25 -22.87 0.10
CA GLY A 46 -1.52 -22.16 0.18
C GLY A 46 -1.49 -20.83 -0.58
N ASN A 47 -2.66 -20.19 -0.60
CA ASN A 47 -2.81 -18.83 -1.10
C ASN A 47 -3.20 -17.93 0.08
N PHE A 48 -2.38 -16.95 0.35
CA PHE A 48 -2.62 -15.97 1.41
C PHE A 48 -2.73 -14.57 0.81
N ASP A 49 -3.66 -13.80 1.35
CA ASP A 49 -3.87 -12.40 0.97
C ASP A 49 -2.95 -11.45 1.77
N LEU A 50 -2.43 -11.91 2.92
CA LEU A 50 -1.53 -11.12 3.77
C LEU A 50 -0.66 -12.05 4.61
N ILE A 51 0.60 -11.65 4.78
CA ILE A 51 1.57 -12.28 5.66
C ILE A 51 1.88 -11.32 6.81
N ILE A 52 1.78 -11.79 8.06
CA ILE A 52 2.25 -11.06 9.24
C ILE A 52 3.40 -11.89 9.81
N SER A 53 4.61 -11.33 9.85
CA SER A 53 5.79 -12.06 10.30
C SER A 53 6.58 -11.30 11.35
N ASP A 54 6.98 -11.99 12.42
CA ASP A 54 8.01 -11.45 13.28
C ASP A 54 9.34 -11.35 12.54
N VAL A 55 10.11 -10.30 12.86
CA VAL A 55 11.47 -10.13 12.32
C VAL A 55 12.45 -11.06 13.04
N ASN A 56 12.37 -11.14 14.36
CA ASN A 56 13.38 -11.78 15.20
C ASN A 56 13.07 -13.25 15.49
N MET A 57 13.06 -14.08 14.43
CA MET A 57 12.86 -15.52 14.56
C MET A 57 14.17 -16.30 14.35
N PRO A 58 14.32 -17.46 15.01
CA PRO A 58 15.50 -18.34 14.82
C PRO A 58 15.50 -18.97 13.41
N LYS A 59 16.69 -19.25 12.88
CA LYS A 59 16.99 -19.92 11.59
C LYS A 59 16.69 -19.06 10.36
N VAL A 60 15.45 -18.74 10.09
CA VAL A 60 15.01 -17.83 9.02
C VAL A 60 14.25 -16.71 9.66
N ASN A 61 14.86 -15.54 9.70
CA ASN A 61 14.25 -14.32 10.22
C ASN A 61 13.25 -13.71 9.22
N GLY A 62 12.45 -12.71 9.67
CA GLY A 62 11.41 -12.13 8.84
C GLY A 62 11.93 -11.43 7.57
N PHE A 63 13.15 -10.88 7.59
CA PHE A 63 13.77 -10.28 6.41
C PHE A 63 14.20 -11.33 5.40
N GLU A 64 14.86 -12.41 5.85
CA GLU A 64 15.24 -13.53 5.00
C GLU A 64 14.01 -14.22 4.39
N LEU A 65 12.93 -14.35 5.16
CA LEU A 65 11.66 -14.86 4.67
C LEU A 65 11.15 -13.99 3.51
N LEU A 66 11.11 -12.68 3.71
CA LEU A 66 10.66 -11.71 2.71
C LEU A 66 11.52 -11.77 1.43
N GLU A 67 12.85 -11.75 1.56
CA GLU A 67 13.77 -11.85 0.42
C GLU A 67 13.52 -13.13 -0.41
N ARG A 68 13.34 -14.27 0.27
CA ARG A 68 13.04 -15.53 -0.39
C ARG A 68 11.69 -15.53 -1.11
N LEU A 69 10.67 -14.90 -0.51
CA LEU A 69 9.37 -14.74 -1.15
C LEU A 69 9.47 -13.88 -2.42
N ARG A 70 10.10 -12.72 -2.34
CA ARG A 70 10.27 -11.84 -3.50
C ARG A 70 11.13 -12.48 -4.59
N ALA A 71 12.14 -13.26 -4.24
CA ALA A 71 12.97 -14.02 -5.19
C ALA A 71 12.17 -15.05 -6.01
N THR A 72 11.05 -15.55 -5.49
CA THR A 72 10.14 -16.46 -6.21
C THR A 72 9.03 -15.74 -6.99
N GLY A 73 9.03 -14.40 -7.02
CA GLY A 73 7.98 -13.60 -7.63
C GLY A 73 6.68 -13.54 -6.82
N ASN A 74 6.72 -13.92 -5.54
CA ASN A 74 5.56 -13.80 -4.67
C ASN A 74 5.44 -12.35 -4.17
N GLU A 75 4.36 -11.68 -4.55
CA GLU A 75 4.06 -10.27 -4.26
C GLU A 75 3.05 -10.11 -3.10
N THR A 76 2.71 -11.21 -2.39
CA THR A 76 1.79 -11.14 -1.24
C THR A 76 2.28 -10.09 -0.25
N PRO A 77 1.42 -9.14 0.16
CA PRO A 77 1.80 -8.12 1.14
C PRO A 77 2.31 -8.70 2.44
N VAL A 78 3.35 -8.07 3.00
CA VAL A 78 3.99 -8.49 4.25
C VAL A 78 4.00 -7.34 5.25
N ILE A 79 3.43 -7.57 6.43
CA ILE A 79 3.58 -6.72 7.62
C ILE A 79 4.65 -7.37 8.50
N LEU A 80 5.75 -6.67 8.76
CA LEU A 80 6.80 -7.13 9.66
C LEU A 80 6.59 -6.57 11.08
N LEU A 81 6.65 -7.46 12.08
CA LEU A 81 6.64 -7.10 13.50
C LEU A 81 8.09 -7.00 13.97
N THR A 82 8.51 -5.85 14.51
CA THR A 82 9.90 -5.60 14.88
C THR A 82 10.04 -5.09 16.32
N ALA A 83 11.17 -5.36 16.97
CA ALA A 83 11.45 -4.82 18.31
C ALA A 83 11.74 -3.31 18.24
N ARG A 84 11.42 -2.61 19.34
CA ARG A 84 11.67 -1.16 19.46
C ARG A 84 13.17 -0.89 19.54
N GLY A 85 13.72 -0.19 18.54
CA GLY A 85 15.15 0.20 18.53
C GLY A 85 15.88 -0.01 17.20
N ASP A 86 15.38 -0.89 16.35
CA ASP A 86 16.03 -1.26 15.09
C ASP A 86 15.68 -0.31 13.93
N ARG A 87 15.96 1.00 14.13
CA ARG A 87 15.81 1.97 13.01
C ARG A 87 16.69 1.66 11.81
N ALA A 88 17.80 0.96 12.02
CA ALA A 88 18.65 0.46 10.94
C ALA A 88 17.96 -0.68 10.17
N ASP A 89 17.25 -1.57 10.86
CA ASP A 89 16.54 -2.70 10.27
C ASP A 89 15.30 -2.25 9.49
N VAL A 90 14.60 -1.20 9.95
CA VAL A 90 13.49 -0.59 9.20
C VAL A 90 13.95 -0.09 7.83
N ALA A 91 15.13 0.54 7.74
CA ALA A 91 15.69 1.01 6.46
C ALA A 91 16.18 -0.14 5.56
N VAL A 92 16.64 -1.25 6.15
CA VAL A 92 17.02 -2.48 5.42
C VAL A 92 15.77 -3.17 4.89
N GLY A 93 14.73 -3.28 5.71
CA GLY A 93 13.49 -3.95 5.35
C GLY A 93 12.67 -3.23 4.28
N PHE A 94 12.64 -1.89 4.25
CA PHE A 94 12.04 -1.14 3.14
C PHE A 94 12.76 -1.41 1.81
N ARG A 95 14.09 -1.64 1.84
CA ARG A 95 14.83 -2.07 0.64
C ARG A 95 14.56 -3.52 0.26
N ALA A 96 14.18 -4.37 1.22
CA ALA A 96 13.80 -5.76 1.01
C ALA A 96 12.36 -5.94 0.49
N GLY A 97 11.57 -4.85 0.37
CA GLY A 97 10.23 -4.88 -0.20
C GLY A 97 9.11 -5.25 0.79
N ALA A 98 9.26 -4.95 2.08
CA ALA A 98 8.15 -5.04 3.04
C ALA A 98 7.12 -3.92 2.80
N ASP A 99 5.86 -4.27 2.96
CA ASP A 99 4.75 -3.35 2.71
C ASP A 99 4.41 -2.50 3.93
N ASP A 100 4.65 -3.00 5.14
CA ASP A 100 4.44 -2.28 6.39
C ASP A 100 5.28 -2.82 7.56
N TYR A 101 5.45 -1.99 8.61
CA TYR A 101 6.18 -2.33 9.82
C TYR A 101 5.39 -1.93 11.05
N VAL A 102 5.38 -2.81 12.06
CA VAL A 102 4.77 -2.54 13.35
C VAL A 102 5.79 -2.84 14.45
N THR A 103 6.07 -1.86 15.30
CA THR A 103 7.05 -2.01 16.39
C THR A 103 6.42 -2.59 17.63
N LYS A 104 7.03 -3.66 18.17
CA LYS A 104 6.67 -4.24 19.49
C LYS A 104 7.15 -3.33 20.62
N PRO A 105 6.34 -3.04 21.69
CA PRO A 105 4.96 -3.47 21.86
C PRO A 105 3.99 -2.64 21.00
N PHE A 106 3.00 -3.29 20.39
CA PHE A 106 1.98 -2.66 19.56
C PHE A 106 0.57 -2.85 20.16
N GLY A 107 -0.32 -1.91 19.83
CA GLY A 107 -1.73 -2.06 20.11
C GLY A 107 -2.41 -2.96 19.08
N LEU A 108 -3.28 -3.89 19.52
CA LEU A 108 -4.03 -4.75 18.61
C LEU A 108 -4.90 -3.93 17.63
N GLU A 109 -5.47 -2.84 18.10
CA GLU A 109 -6.28 -1.94 17.26
C GLU A 109 -5.43 -1.32 16.13
N GLU A 110 -4.22 -0.85 16.44
CA GLU A 110 -3.28 -0.32 15.43
C GLU A 110 -2.95 -1.38 14.37
N LEU A 111 -2.61 -2.61 14.81
CA LEU A 111 -2.31 -3.69 13.88
C LEU A 111 -3.52 -4.03 13.00
N MET A 112 -4.73 -4.09 13.57
CA MET A 112 -5.95 -4.36 12.80
C MET A 112 -6.26 -3.29 11.77
N LEU A 113 -6.02 -2.02 12.05
CA LEU A 113 -6.17 -0.94 11.08
C LEU A 113 -5.18 -1.09 9.91
N ARG A 114 -3.94 -1.50 10.19
CA ARG A 114 -2.92 -1.78 9.15
C ARG A 114 -3.28 -3.00 8.31
N VAL A 115 -3.73 -4.08 8.92
CA VAL A 115 -4.25 -5.28 8.23
C VAL A 115 -5.39 -4.89 7.29
N GLN A 116 -6.37 -4.11 7.77
CA GLN A 116 -7.49 -3.66 6.95
C GLN A 116 -7.03 -2.77 5.79
N ALA A 117 -6.08 -1.87 6.02
CA ALA A 117 -5.54 -1.01 4.98
C ALA A 117 -4.86 -1.83 3.87
N ARG A 118 -4.05 -2.85 4.23
CA ARG A 118 -3.37 -3.72 3.25
C ARG A 118 -4.35 -4.61 2.48
N LEU A 119 -5.31 -5.22 3.17
CA LEU A 119 -6.33 -6.06 2.54
C LEU A 119 -7.34 -5.26 1.71
N LYS A 120 -7.57 -3.99 2.03
CA LYS A 120 -8.42 -3.12 1.23
C LYS A 120 -7.79 -2.84 -0.15
N HIS A 121 -6.48 -2.70 -0.21
CA HIS A 121 -5.75 -2.66 -1.49
C HIS A 121 -5.93 -3.96 -2.30
N LEU A 122 -5.93 -5.14 -1.66
CA LEU A 122 -6.13 -6.43 -2.33
C LEU A 122 -7.58 -6.68 -2.78
N SER A 123 -8.57 -6.25 -2.01
CA SER A 123 -9.99 -6.36 -2.42
C SER A 123 -10.34 -5.37 -3.55
N GLN A 124 -9.48 -4.41 -3.84
CA GLN A 124 -9.49 -3.56 -5.03
C GLN A 124 -8.69 -4.16 -6.21
N THR A 125 -8.07 -5.33 -6.06
CA THR A 125 -7.53 -6.15 -7.17
C THR A 125 -8.61 -6.92 -7.98
N ASN A 126 -9.78 -6.38 -8.10
CA ASN A 126 -10.41 -6.27 -9.41
C ASN A 126 -9.65 -5.14 -10.08
N ARG A 127 -8.84 -5.39 -11.07
CA ARG A 127 -8.11 -4.45 -11.92
C ARG A 127 -8.93 -3.18 -12.13
N GLU A 128 -8.96 -2.30 -11.16
CA GLU A 128 -9.52 -0.97 -11.35
C GLU A 128 -8.43 -0.17 -12.02
N VAL A 129 -8.34 -0.38 -13.31
CA VAL A 129 -7.78 0.62 -14.18
C VAL A 129 -8.66 1.84 -13.98
N LEU A 130 -8.12 2.84 -13.31
CA LEU A 130 -8.84 4.10 -13.13
C LEU A 130 -8.90 4.81 -14.47
N GLU A 131 -10.11 5.14 -14.92
CA GLU A 131 -10.32 5.84 -16.19
C GLU A 131 -11.12 7.12 -15.93
N ILE A 132 -10.56 8.26 -16.32
CA ILE A 132 -11.25 9.56 -16.30
C ILE A 132 -10.92 10.34 -17.56
N GLY A 133 -11.90 10.50 -18.44
CA GLY A 133 -11.70 11.06 -19.77
C GLY A 133 -10.69 10.22 -20.57
N PRO A 134 -9.68 10.82 -21.18
CA PRO A 134 -8.67 10.08 -21.95
C PRO A 134 -7.56 9.47 -21.08
N VAL A 135 -7.56 9.73 -19.76
CA VAL A 135 -6.51 9.28 -18.83
C VAL A 135 -6.88 7.93 -18.27
N ARG A 136 -5.98 6.98 -18.42
CA ARG A 136 -6.05 5.64 -17.84
C ARG A 136 -4.84 5.42 -16.94
N LEU A 137 -5.06 4.96 -15.70
CA LEU A 137 -4.03 4.62 -14.75
C LEU A 137 -4.19 3.16 -14.33
N ASP A 138 -3.19 2.35 -14.63
CA ASP A 138 -3.07 0.97 -14.18
C ASP A 138 -2.08 0.94 -13.02
N GLU A 139 -2.60 0.67 -11.82
CA GLU A 139 -1.79 0.68 -10.59
C GLU A 139 -0.79 -0.46 -10.57
N ASP A 140 -1.21 -1.67 -10.99
CA ASP A 140 -0.38 -2.88 -10.96
C ASP A 140 0.75 -2.82 -11.98
N ALA A 141 0.45 -2.32 -13.18
CA ALA A 141 1.47 -2.11 -14.21
C ALA A 141 2.31 -0.84 -13.97
N HIS A 142 1.95 -0.01 -12.98
CA HIS A 142 2.52 1.32 -12.75
C HIS A 142 2.55 2.17 -14.03
N LEU A 143 1.50 2.04 -14.83
CA LEU A 143 1.37 2.61 -16.17
C LEU A 143 0.28 3.67 -16.22
N VAL A 144 0.60 4.81 -16.81
CA VAL A 144 -0.38 5.84 -17.13
C VAL A 144 -0.42 6.05 -18.64
N THR A 145 -1.61 6.11 -19.21
CA THR A 145 -1.80 6.46 -20.63
C THR A 145 -2.77 7.63 -20.77
N VAL A 146 -2.59 8.39 -21.85
CA VAL A 146 -3.53 9.43 -22.31
C VAL A 146 -3.83 9.14 -23.78
N ASN A 147 -5.07 8.89 -24.12
CA ASN A 147 -5.48 8.42 -25.46
C ASN A 147 -4.64 7.20 -25.92
N ASP A 148 -4.46 6.22 -25.03
CA ASP A 148 -3.66 5.00 -25.22
C ASP A 148 -2.15 5.22 -25.43
N VAL A 149 -1.64 6.44 -25.31
CA VAL A 149 -0.21 6.75 -25.37
C VAL A 149 0.36 6.77 -23.94
N ALA A 150 1.41 5.97 -23.71
CA ALA A 150 2.06 5.89 -22.41
C ALA A 150 2.72 7.22 -22.02
N ILE A 151 2.47 7.65 -20.78
CA ILE A 151 3.02 8.88 -20.19
C ILE A 151 3.90 8.52 -19.00
N GLU A 152 5.14 8.96 -19.04
CA GLU A 152 6.09 8.74 -17.94
C GLU A 152 5.85 9.74 -16.80
N LEU A 153 5.48 9.22 -15.64
CA LEU A 153 5.30 9.98 -14.39
C LEU A 153 6.37 9.59 -13.37
N SER A 154 6.81 10.55 -12.59
CA SER A 154 7.60 10.25 -11.39
C SER A 154 6.71 9.57 -10.33
N PRO A 155 7.30 8.85 -9.34
CA PRO A 155 6.52 8.17 -8.29
C PRO A 155 5.57 9.11 -7.53
N THR A 156 5.95 10.37 -7.33
CA THR A 156 5.12 11.37 -6.65
C THR A 156 3.99 11.86 -7.55
N GLU A 157 4.26 12.10 -8.84
CA GLU A 157 3.23 12.46 -9.83
C GLU A 157 2.21 11.33 -9.98
N PHE A 158 2.66 10.08 -10.03
CA PHE A 158 1.81 8.91 -10.12
C PHE A 158 0.85 8.82 -8.92
N ARG A 159 1.38 8.89 -7.69
CA ARG A 159 0.56 8.89 -6.46
C ARG A 159 -0.42 10.05 -6.41
N LEU A 160 -0.01 11.25 -6.81
CA LEU A 160 -0.90 12.40 -6.83
C LEU A 160 -2.04 12.24 -7.85
N LEU A 161 -1.74 11.71 -9.03
CA LEU A 161 -2.74 11.40 -10.05
C LEU A 161 -3.72 10.34 -9.55
N GLN A 162 -3.22 9.24 -8.99
CA GLN A 162 -4.02 8.16 -8.40
C GLN A 162 -4.99 8.70 -7.35
N GLU A 163 -4.52 9.51 -6.40
CA GLU A 163 -5.34 10.13 -5.36
C GLU A 163 -6.47 11.02 -5.93
N LEU A 164 -6.19 11.73 -7.01
CA LEU A 164 -7.22 12.52 -7.70
C LEU A 164 -8.24 11.62 -8.40
N MET A 165 -7.78 10.59 -9.10
CA MET A 165 -8.65 9.68 -9.88
C MET A 165 -9.54 8.81 -8.98
N MET A 166 -9.02 8.30 -7.86
CA MET A 166 -9.80 7.52 -6.88
C MET A 166 -10.99 8.31 -6.30
N ARG A 167 -10.92 9.61 -6.28
CA ARG A 167 -12.02 10.48 -5.82
C ARG A 167 -13.13 10.67 -6.84
N ASN A 168 -12.93 10.19 -8.05
CA ASN A 168 -13.91 10.12 -9.12
C ASN A 168 -14.73 11.44 -9.29
N GLY A 169 -14.05 12.52 -9.63
CA GLY A 169 -14.65 13.83 -9.82
C GLY A 169 -14.95 14.63 -8.54
N ARG A 170 -14.73 14.06 -7.35
CA ARG A 170 -14.89 14.80 -6.10
C ARG A 170 -13.67 15.68 -5.82
N VAL A 171 -13.91 16.83 -5.19
CA VAL A 171 -12.84 17.76 -4.82
C VAL A 171 -11.98 17.17 -3.71
N ALA A 172 -10.67 17.11 -3.95
CA ALA A 172 -9.67 16.82 -2.93
C ALA A 172 -9.18 18.13 -2.32
N THR A 173 -9.23 18.28 -1.00
CA THR A 173 -8.65 19.45 -0.33
C THR A 173 -7.12 19.40 -0.41
N LYS A 174 -6.47 20.60 -0.40
CA LYS A 174 -5.00 20.66 -0.42
C LYS A 174 -4.36 19.88 0.74
N GLY A 175 -4.91 19.99 1.95
CA GLY A 175 -4.44 19.24 3.12
C GLY A 175 -4.53 17.72 2.91
N ALA A 176 -5.68 17.23 2.45
CA ALA A 176 -5.87 15.80 2.21
C ALA A 176 -4.90 15.23 1.15
N LEU A 177 -4.59 16.00 0.09
CA LEU A 177 -3.60 15.59 -0.91
C LEU A 177 -2.17 15.62 -0.37
N LEU A 178 -1.83 16.61 0.45
CA LEU A 178 -0.51 16.66 1.10
C LEU A 178 -0.32 15.49 2.06
N ASP A 179 -1.33 15.18 2.86
CA ASP A 179 -1.28 14.07 3.82
C ASP A 179 -1.18 12.71 3.11
N SER A 180 -1.96 12.49 2.05
CA SER A 180 -1.98 11.20 1.35
C SER A 180 -0.72 10.95 0.50
N VAL A 181 -0.17 11.98 -0.12
CA VAL A 181 0.98 11.83 -1.04
C VAL A 181 2.32 12.01 -0.33
N TRP A 182 2.42 12.90 0.66
CA TRP A 182 3.69 13.23 1.35
C TRP A 182 3.72 12.83 2.82
N GLY A 183 2.57 12.55 3.50
CA GLY A 183 2.48 12.15 4.91
C GLY A 183 2.31 13.32 5.89
N ILE A 184 1.90 13.00 7.12
CA ILE A 184 1.42 13.95 8.15
C ILE A 184 2.50 14.94 8.68
N ASN A 185 3.79 14.72 8.42
CA ASN A 185 4.89 15.52 8.97
C ASN A 185 5.59 16.42 7.95
N TRP A 186 4.94 16.74 6.86
CA TRP A 186 5.53 17.65 5.88
C TRP A 186 5.17 19.10 6.20
N ASP A 187 6.16 19.80 6.74
CA ASP A 187 6.17 21.27 6.90
C ASP A 187 6.37 21.95 5.53
N THR A 188 5.66 21.43 4.53
CA THR A 188 5.84 21.84 3.13
C THR A 188 4.77 22.83 2.75
N SER A 189 5.24 23.94 2.27
CA SER A 189 4.38 25.00 1.74
C SER A 189 3.43 24.42 0.67
N VAL A 190 2.19 24.87 0.68
CA VAL A 190 1.13 24.62 -0.32
C VAL A 190 1.65 24.75 -1.77
N THR A 191 2.74 25.46 -1.97
CA THR A 191 3.47 25.67 -3.23
C THR A 191 3.96 24.38 -3.90
N VAL A 192 4.35 23.35 -3.12
CA VAL A 192 4.82 22.07 -3.68
C VAL A 192 3.68 21.34 -4.39
N LEU A 193 2.52 21.25 -3.77
CA LEU A 193 1.34 20.64 -4.38
C LEU A 193 0.95 21.35 -5.69
N ASP A 194 0.92 22.70 -5.68
CA ASP A 194 0.59 23.48 -6.87
C ASP A 194 1.60 23.22 -8.01
N THR A 195 2.87 23.01 -7.67
CA THR A 195 3.94 22.64 -8.63
C THR A 195 3.68 21.28 -9.26
N TYR A 196 3.40 20.24 -8.45
CA TYR A 196 3.12 18.90 -8.97
C TYR A 196 1.81 18.83 -9.78
N ILE A 197 0.79 19.58 -9.39
CA ILE A 197 -0.42 19.77 -10.21
C ILE A 197 -0.08 20.41 -11.57
N SER A 198 0.82 21.38 -11.59
CA SER A 198 1.29 22.00 -12.85
C SER A 198 2.03 20.97 -13.73
N TYR A 199 2.87 20.12 -13.14
CA TYR A 199 3.56 19.04 -13.87
C TYR A 199 2.57 18.01 -14.44
N LEU A 200 1.60 17.56 -13.66
CA LEU A 200 0.55 16.67 -14.15
C LEU A 200 -0.22 17.29 -15.31
N ARG A 201 -0.64 18.55 -15.18
CA ARG A 201 -1.35 19.26 -16.28
C ARG A 201 -0.49 19.30 -17.56
N LYS A 202 0.79 19.62 -17.44
CA LYS A 202 1.70 19.66 -18.59
C LYS A 202 1.84 18.31 -19.29
N LYS A 203 1.78 17.22 -18.56
CA LYS A 203 1.95 15.85 -19.10
C LYS A 203 0.65 15.23 -19.61
N LEU A 204 -0.48 15.52 -18.95
CA LEU A 204 -1.75 14.82 -19.17
C LEU A 204 -2.78 15.63 -19.94
N HIS A 205 -2.76 16.98 -19.87
CA HIS A 205 -3.70 17.81 -20.62
C HIS A 205 -3.42 17.73 -22.11
N THR A 206 -4.47 17.64 -22.88
CA THR A 206 -4.47 17.72 -24.35
C THR A 206 -5.29 18.91 -24.82
N ASP A 207 -5.29 19.22 -26.11
CA ASP A 207 -6.11 20.30 -26.66
C ASP A 207 -7.60 20.06 -26.40
N ASP A 208 -8.02 18.77 -26.42
CA ASP A 208 -9.41 18.36 -26.24
C ASP A 208 -9.79 18.06 -24.79
N TRP A 209 -8.79 17.88 -23.89
CA TRP A 209 -9.06 17.52 -22.50
C TRP A 209 -8.16 18.25 -21.51
N GLN A 210 -8.79 18.94 -20.60
CA GLN A 210 -8.15 19.68 -19.51
C GLN A 210 -8.86 19.36 -18.17
N GLY A 211 -8.94 18.07 -17.81
CA GLY A 211 -9.78 17.59 -16.72
C GLY A 211 -9.26 17.89 -15.30
N ILE A 212 -7.96 18.20 -15.12
CA ILE A 212 -7.46 18.57 -13.79
C ILE A 212 -7.82 20.03 -13.51
N LYS A 213 -8.81 20.24 -12.63
CA LYS A 213 -9.36 21.57 -12.28
C LYS A 213 -8.88 22.05 -10.91
N THR A 214 -8.76 23.37 -10.77
CA THR A 214 -8.56 24.03 -9.48
C THR A 214 -9.90 24.51 -8.95
N VAL A 215 -10.27 24.07 -7.75
CA VAL A 215 -11.41 24.60 -7.00
C VAL A 215 -10.87 25.64 -6.03
N ARG A 216 -11.08 26.93 -6.38
CA ARG A 216 -10.48 28.06 -5.64
C ARG A 216 -10.81 28.01 -4.15
N GLY A 217 -9.80 28.16 -3.32
CA GLY A 217 -9.92 28.14 -1.86
C GLY A 217 -10.12 26.75 -1.23
N ILE A 218 -10.30 25.66 -2.03
CA ILE A 218 -10.56 24.30 -1.52
C ILE A 218 -9.43 23.34 -1.92
N GLY A 219 -9.18 23.16 -3.21
CA GLY A 219 -8.21 22.17 -3.67
C GLY A 219 -8.31 21.87 -5.17
N PHE A 220 -8.23 20.59 -5.50
CA PHE A 220 -8.20 20.11 -6.89
C PHE A 220 -9.18 18.96 -7.11
N GLN A 221 -9.58 18.78 -8.34
CA GLN A 221 -10.38 17.64 -8.79
C GLN A 221 -9.96 17.24 -10.21
N ILE A 222 -10.31 16.01 -10.61
CA ILE A 222 -10.14 15.53 -11.97
C ILE A 222 -11.50 15.10 -12.53
N GLU A 223 -11.82 15.50 -13.75
CA GLU A 223 -13.12 15.28 -14.41
C GLU A 223 -12.90 14.67 -15.80
N ALA A 224 -13.87 13.87 -16.26
CA ALA A 224 -13.82 13.29 -17.59
C ALA A 224 -13.85 14.33 -18.74
N GLY A 225 -14.29 15.56 -18.44
CA GLY A 225 -14.56 16.56 -19.47
C GLY A 225 -15.99 16.43 -20.02
N LYS A 226 -16.42 17.43 -20.73
CA LYS A 226 -17.69 17.36 -21.48
C LYS A 226 -17.43 16.91 -22.88
#